data_05a753f9af9561649b3021c9f42d588d
#
_entry.id   05a753f9af9561649b3021c9f42d588d
#
_cell.length_a   1.000
_cell.length_b   1.000
_cell.length_c   1.000
_cell.angle_alpha   90.00
_cell.angle_beta   90.00
_cell.angle_gamma   90.00
#
_symmetry.space_group_name_H-M   'P 1'
#
loop_
_entity.id
_entity.type
_entity.pdbx_description
1 polymer ?
#
loop_
_entity_poly.entity_id
_entity_poly.type
_entity_poly.pdbx_seq_one_letter_code
_entity_poly.pdbx_strand_id
1 'polypeptide(L)'
;ITDGRFSGGTHGFVVGHITPEAYAGGTLALVKRGDAVTIDAERQELTLDVSAKELDKRRKAWRKPKPRYTKGVLAKYASAVTSASLGAVTDYNLEV
;
A
#
# COMPACT_ATOMS: atom_id res chain seq x y z
N ILE A 1 -8.22 -2.27 -6.97
CA ILE A 1 -6.88 -2.44 -6.39
C ILE A 1 -6.86 -1.90 -4.97
N THR A 2 -6.09 -2.52 -4.11
CA THR A 2 -5.94 -2.08 -2.71
C THR A 2 -4.64 -2.62 -2.12
N ASP A 3 -4.10 -1.94 -1.14
CA ASP A 3 -3.02 -2.45 -0.29
C ASP A 3 -3.56 -3.27 0.90
N GLY A 4 -4.87 -3.30 1.08
CA GLY A 4 -5.56 -4.15 2.04
C GLY A 4 -6.11 -5.43 1.41
N ARG A 5 -7.28 -5.84 1.86
CA ARG A 5 -7.97 -7.07 1.42
C ARG A 5 -9.32 -6.78 0.80
N PHE A 6 -9.78 -7.72 -0.04
CA PHE A 6 -11.16 -7.75 -0.52
C PHE A 6 -11.94 -8.85 0.20
N SER A 7 -13.25 -8.63 0.37
CA SER A 7 -14.16 -9.66 0.88
C SER A 7 -14.46 -10.71 -0.20
N GLY A 8 -14.94 -11.89 0.21
CA GLY A 8 -15.21 -13.01 -0.69
C GLY A 8 -16.30 -12.79 -1.74
N GLY A 9 -17.10 -11.72 -1.62
CA GLY A 9 -18.16 -11.39 -2.59
C GLY A 9 -17.70 -10.49 -3.75
N THR A 10 -16.40 -10.24 -3.87
CA THR A 10 -15.85 -9.34 -4.88
C THR A 10 -15.75 -10.02 -6.25
N HIS A 11 -16.09 -9.29 -7.31
CA HIS A 11 -16.07 -9.78 -8.69
C HIS A 11 -15.18 -8.95 -9.59
N GLY A 12 -14.75 -9.56 -10.72
CA GLY A 12 -13.93 -8.90 -11.73
C GLY A 12 -12.45 -8.95 -11.43
N PHE A 13 -11.71 -8.01 -12.02
CA PHE A 13 -10.28 -7.89 -11.76
C PHE A 13 -10.06 -7.22 -10.40
N VAL A 14 -9.60 -8.00 -9.44
CA VAL A 14 -9.29 -7.52 -8.10
C VAL A 14 -7.84 -7.85 -7.77
N VAL A 15 -7.10 -6.85 -7.32
CA VAL A 15 -5.71 -6.99 -6.89
C VAL A 15 -5.58 -6.44 -5.49
N GLY A 16 -5.32 -7.32 -4.54
CA GLY A 16 -5.13 -6.98 -3.13
C GLY A 16 -3.67 -7.06 -2.72
N HIS A 17 -3.41 -6.72 -1.48
CA HIS A 17 -2.07 -6.79 -0.87
C HIS A 17 -0.97 -6.11 -1.69
N ILE A 18 -1.29 -4.97 -2.32
CA ILE A 18 -0.28 -4.20 -3.06
C ILE A 18 0.74 -3.66 -2.07
N THR A 19 2.00 -3.94 -2.30
CA THR A 19 3.11 -3.51 -1.45
C THR A 19 4.19 -2.79 -2.24
N PRO A 20 4.91 -1.83 -1.65
CA PRO A 20 4.67 -1.27 -0.31
C PRO A 20 3.30 -0.59 -0.19
N GLU A 21 2.72 -0.65 1.00
CA GLU A 21 1.42 -0.04 1.27
C GLU A 21 1.46 1.49 1.13
N ALA A 22 0.31 2.11 0.86
CA ALA A 22 0.21 3.57 0.71
C ALA A 22 0.71 4.30 1.97
N TYR A 23 0.37 3.80 3.15
CA TYR A 23 0.81 4.39 4.41
C TYR A 23 2.35 4.39 4.55
N ALA A 24 3.01 3.38 4.02
CA ALA A 24 4.47 3.29 4.01
C ALA A 24 5.14 4.09 2.89
N GLY A 25 4.38 4.78 2.06
CA GLY A 25 4.89 5.59 0.96
C GLY A 25 5.03 4.84 -0.36
N GLY A 26 4.34 3.70 -0.51
CA GLY A 26 4.28 2.99 -1.79
C GLY A 26 3.62 3.82 -2.89
N THR A 27 3.81 3.42 -4.14
CA THR A 27 3.26 4.13 -5.31
C THR A 27 1.75 4.32 -5.23
N LEU A 28 1.04 3.40 -4.57
CA LEU A 28 -0.40 3.51 -4.38
C LEU A 28 -0.81 4.81 -3.65
N ALA A 29 0.06 5.35 -2.78
CA ALA A 29 -0.18 6.63 -2.10
C ALA A 29 -0.22 7.81 -3.06
N LEU A 30 0.33 7.67 -4.25
CA LEU A 30 0.46 8.73 -5.25
C LEU A 30 -0.67 8.72 -6.27
N VAL A 31 -1.52 7.70 -6.26
CA VAL A 31 -2.64 7.56 -7.20
C VAL A 31 -3.68 8.62 -6.90
N LYS A 32 -4.15 9.30 -7.94
CA LYS A 32 -5.20 10.30 -7.87
C LYS A 32 -6.44 9.85 -8.65
N ARG A 33 -7.57 10.40 -8.28
CA ARG A 33 -8.81 10.17 -9.02
C ARG A 33 -8.63 10.54 -10.49
N GLY A 34 -9.02 9.62 -11.38
CA GLY A 34 -8.91 9.81 -12.81
C GLY A 34 -7.64 9.23 -13.43
N ASP A 35 -6.69 8.80 -12.63
CA ASP A 35 -5.52 8.10 -13.16
C ASP A 35 -5.92 6.77 -13.78
N ALA A 36 -5.31 6.46 -14.94
CA ALA A 36 -5.52 5.17 -15.59
C ALA A 36 -4.61 4.11 -14.97
N VAL A 37 -5.15 2.90 -14.82
CA VAL A 37 -4.43 1.74 -14.31
C VAL A 37 -4.62 0.61 -15.31
N THR A 38 -3.54 -0.06 -15.67
CA THR A 38 -3.55 -1.22 -16.55
C THR A 38 -3.28 -2.48 -15.75
N ILE A 39 -4.19 -3.46 -15.87
CA ILE A 39 -4.01 -4.80 -15.30
C ILE A 39 -3.88 -5.76 -16.46
N ASP A 40 -2.71 -6.39 -16.62
CA ASP A 40 -2.44 -7.40 -17.63
C ASP A 40 -2.24 -8.75 -16.95
N ALA A 41 -3.30 -9.56 -16.94
CA ALA A 41 -3.28 -10.86 -16.27
C ALA A 41 -2.35 -11.86 -16.95
N GLU A 42 -2.21 -11.79 -18.28
CA GLU A 42 -1.34 -12.69 -19.04
C GLU A 42 0.13 -12.42 -18.73
N ARG A 43 0.52 -11.15 -18.65
CA ARG A 43 1.88 -10.73 -18.31
C ARG A 43 2.12 -10.61 -16.81
N GLN A 44 1.06 -10.74 -16.01
CA GLN A 44 1.10 -10.55 -14.56
C GLN A 44 1.64 -9.15 -14.21
N GLU A 45 1.17 -8.13 -14.92
CA GLU A 45 1.60 -6.75 -14.73
C GLU A 45 0.45 -5.89 -14.20
N LEU A 46 0.78 -4.99 -13.29
CA LEU A 46 -0.09 -3.94 -12.79
C LEU A 46 0.65 -2.62 -12.97
N THR A 47 0.11 -1.74 -13.80
CA THR A 47 0.78 -0.50 -14.17
C THR A 47 -0.09 0.71 -13.89
N LEU A 48 0.47 1.71 -13.23
CA LEU A 48 -0.12 3.04 -13.13
C LEU A 48 0.33 3.86 -14.35
N ASP A 49 -0.62 4.22 -15.21
CA ASP A 49 -0.35 4.92 -16.47
C ASP A 49 -0.18 6.44 -16.23
N VAL A 50 0.83 6.78 -15.44
CA VAL A 50 1.23 8.15 -15.12
C VAL A 50 2.72 8.27 -15.41
N SER A 51 3.14 9.41 -16.00
CA SER A 51 4.54 9.61 -16.35
C SER A 51 5.44 9.60 -15.10
N ALA A 52 6.69 9.16 -15.28
CA ALA A 52 7.67 9.17 -14.19
C ALA A 52 7.89 10.56 -13.63
N LYS A 53 7.86 11.59 -14.47
CA LYS A 53 8.00 12.99 -14.06
C LYS A 53 6.86 13.44 -13.14
N GLU A 54 5.62 13.08 -13.49
CA GLU A 54 4.45 13.39 -12.66
C GLU A 54 4.47 12.62 -11.35
N LEU A 55 4.88 11.36 -11.36
CA LEU A 55 5.03 10.57 -10.13
C LEU A 55 6.10 11.15 -9.21
N ASP A 56 7.21 11.61 -9.75
CA ASP A 56 8.26 12.28 -8.95
C ASP A 56 7.74 13.55 -8.30
N LYS A 57 6.96 14.33 -9.03
CA LYS A 57 6.31 15.54 -8.51
C LYS A 57 5.37 15.21 -7.35
N ARG A 58 4.54 14.20 -7.52
CA ARG A 58 3.60 13.73 -6.48
C ARG A 58 4.35 13.21 -5.25
N ARG A 59 5.43 12.47 -5.45
CA ARG A 59 6.25 11.93 -4.37
C ARG A 59 6.90 13.01 -3.53
N LYS A 60 7.41 14.07 -4.16
CA LYS A 60 7.97 15.21 -3.45
C LYS A 60 6.94 15.96 -2.60
N ALA A 61 5.69 15.97 -3.04
CA ALA A 61 4.58 16.61 -2.33
C ALA A 61 3.96 15.71 -1.26
N TRP A 62 4.19 14.40 -1.30
CA TRP A 62 3.59 13.45 -0.38
C TRP A 62 4.16 13.60 1.03
N ARG A 63 3.28 13.50 2.01
CA ARG A 63 3.66 13.50 3.42
C ARG A 63 2.99 12.31 4.11
N LYS A 64 3.74 11.59 4.92
CA LYS A 64 3.23 10.44 5.67
C LYS A 64 2.12 10.90 6.62
N PRO A 65 0.93 10.27 6.57
CA PRO A 65 -0.15 10.59 7.50
C PRO A 65 0.27 10.30 8.95
N LYS A 66 -0.26 11.09 9.88
CA LYS A 66 -0.07 10.82 11.30
C LYS A 66 -0.83 9.57 11.68
N PRO A 67 -0.28 8.73 12.59
CA PRO A 67 -1.00 7.57 13.09
C PRO A 67 -2.34 7.99 13.71
N ARG A 68 -3.39 7.22 13.43
CA ARG A 68 -4.73 7.46 14.00
C ARG A 68 -4.73 7.30 15.51
N TYR A 69 -3.91 6.39 16.02
CA TYR A 69 -3.77 6.10 17.46
C TYR A 69 -2.34 6.37 17.89
N THR A 70 -2.19 7.14 18.98
CA THR A 70 -0.89 7.52 19.52
C THR A 70 -0.60 6.87 20.86
N LYS A 71 -1.58 6.14 21.43
CA LYS A 71 -1.47 5.45 22.72
C LYS A 71 -2.17 4.08 22.64
N GLY A 72 -1.72 3.15 23.50
CA GLY A 72 -2.34 1.85 23.67
C GLY A 72 -1.87 0.81 22.67
N VAL A 73 -2.61 -0.30 22.58
CA VAL A 73 -2.26 -1.47 21.78
C VAL A 73 -2.15 -1.13 20.30
N LEU A 74 -3.10 -0.36 19.76
CA LEU A 74 -3.08 -0.01 18.33
C LEU A 74 -1.90 0.89 17.96
N ALA A 75 -1.47 1.77 18.89
CA ALA A 75 -0.26 2.57 18.65
C ALA A 75 1.00 1.69 18.64
N LYS A 76 1.08 0.73 19.54
CA LYS A 76 2.18 -0.25 19.56
C LYS A 76 2.20 -1.10 18.30
N TYR A 77 1.04 -1.59 17.89
CA TYR A 77 0.89 -2.37 16.67
C TYR A 77 1.35 -1.56 15.44
N ALA A 78 0.85 -0.33 15.29
CA ALA A 78 1.21 0.52 14.15
C ALA A 78 2.70 0.83 14.07
N SER A 79 3.39 0.93 15.22
CA SER A 79 4.83 1.20 15.26
C SER A 79 5.70 -0.03 14.96
N ALA A 80 5.18 -1.23 15.21
CA ALA A 80 5.95 -2.47 15.17
C ALA A 80 5.62 -3.38 13.99
N VAL A 81 4.40 -3.27 13.43
CA VAL A 81 3.93 -4.19 12.39
C VAL A 81 4.74 -4.06 11.11
N THR A 82 5.11 -5.20 10.54
CA THR A 82 5.75 -5.26 9.22
C THR A 82 4.74 -5.16 8.09
N SER A 83 5.23 -4.97 6.86
CA SER A 83 4.41 -5.08 5.66
C SER A 83 3.71 -6.44 5.58
N ALA A 84 2.55 -6.48 4.93
CA ALA A 84 1.83 -7.72 4.65
C ALA A 84 2.69 -8.71 3.86
N SER A 85 3.62 -8.22 3.02
CA SER A 85 4.57 -9.07 2.28
C SER A 85 5.55 -9.80 3.20
N LEU A 86 5.73 -9.33 4.43
CA LEU A 86 6.56 -9.96 5.46
C LEU A 86 5.72 -10.63 6.57
N GLY A 87 4.43 -10.80 6.34
CA GLY A 87 3.52 -11.49 7.24
C GLY A 87 2.76 -10.61 8.23
N ALA A 88 2.91 -9.28 8.17
CA ALA A 88 2.26 -8.34 9.08
C ALA A 88 2.45 -8.72 10.56
N VAL A 89 3.67 -9.07 10.93
CA VAL A 89 4.03 -9.50 12.28
C VAL A 89 4.65 -8.36 13.07
N THR A 90 4.61 -8.47 14.38
CA THR A 90 5.13 -7.43 15.30
C THR A 90 6.44 -7.82 15.97
N ASP A 91 6.94 -9.01 15.71
CA ASP A 91 8.14 -9.58 16.34
C ASP A 91 9.25 -9.90 15.34
N TYR A 92 9.19 -9.32 14.15
CA TYR A 92 10.11 -9.61 13.04
C TYR A 92 11.58 -9.42 13.42
N ASN A 93 11.87 -8.41 14.24
CA ASN A 93 13.25 -8.07 14.65
C ASN A 93 13.59 -8.54 16.06
N LEU A 94 12.74 -9.34 16.69
CA LEU A 94 13.03 -9.87 18.02
C LEU A 94 13.92 -11.11 17.89
N GLU A 95 15.02 -11.08 18.61
CA GLU A 95 15.87 -12.26 18.80
C GLU A 95 15.30 -13.09 19.96
N VAL A 96 15.21 -14.38 19.76
CA VAL A 96 14.67 -15.31 20.75
C VAL A 96 15.81 -16.21 21.27
#